data_4b81e774ce61a95dbcd43b1c4631e4f4
#
_entry.id   4b81e774ce61a95dbcd43b1c4631e4f4
#
_cell.length_a   1.000
_cell.length_b   1.000
_cell.length_c   1.000
_cell.angle_alpha   90.00
_cell.angle_beta   90.00
_cell.angle_gamma   90.00
#
_symmetry.space_group_name_H-M   'P 1'
#
loop_
_entity.id
_entity.type
_entity.pdbx_description
1 polymer ?
#
loop_
_entity_poly.entity_id
_entity_poly.type
_entity_poly.pdbx_seq_one_letter_code
_entity_poly.pdbx_strand_id
1 'polypeptide(L)'
;MGSYGASLGVYRIEQPASATSTANIFGVDGKQRNRGVELNLYGEPIEGLRLLSGATWMDAELEKTAGGTNDGNRAAGVLRYQFNVGADWDVPGLEGAALNARLLRTGGQYVNAQNTLDIPAWTRVDLGARYRFKMEDQEITLRANVENVANKAYWAAASTASNYLTQGEPRTLKVSATVDF
;
A
#
# COMPACT_ATOMS: atom_id res chain seq x y z
N MET A 1 5.27 21.01 22.40
CA MET A 1 5.79 20.97 21.01
C MET A 1 5.52 19.59 20.46
N GLY A 2 4.82 19.50 19.34
CA GLY A 2 4.58 18.21 18.69
C GLY A 2 5.89 17.55 18.23
N SER A 3 5.94 16.22 18.28
CA SER A 3 7.08 15.45 17.77
C SER A 3 6.75 14.92 16.37
N TYR A 4 7.65 15.09 15.44
CA TYR A 4 7.50 14.56 14.09
C TYR A 4 8.83 14.08 13.55
N GLY A 5 8.75 13.11 12.63
CA GLY A 5 9.90 12.57 11.94
C GLY A 5 9.62 12.37 10.47
N ALA A 6 10.70 12.36 9.70
CA ALA A 6 10.66 12.07 8.28
C ALA A 6 11.81 11.13 7.93
N SER A 7 11.59 10.24 6.96
CA SER A 7 12.65 9.47 6.33
C SER A 7 12.51 9.53 4.82
N LEU A 8 13.64 9.65 4.14
CA LEU A 8 13.75 9.62 2.68
C LEU A 8 14.72 8.50 2.29
N GLY A 9 14.26 7.59 1.44
CA GLY A 9 15.06 6.54 0.86
C GLY A 9 15.12 6.68 -0.65
N VAL A 10 16.30 6.43 -1.24
CA VAL A 10 16.48 6.30 -2.69
C VAL A 10 17.19 4.97 -2.93
N TYR A 11 16.69 4.18 -3.86
CA TYR A 11 17.27 2.88 -4.12
C TYR A 11 17.36 2.56 -5.61
N ARG A 12 18.32 1.69 -5.93
CA ARG A 12 18.42 1.00 -7.20
C ARG A 12 18.81 -0.46 -6.93
N ILE A 13 17.98 -1.37 -7.38
CA ILE A 13 18.14 -2.81 -7.19
C ILE A 13 18.11 -3.45 -8.57
N GLU A 14 19.11 -4.28 -8.86
CA GLU A 14 19.14 -5.13 -10.04
C GLU A 14 18.96 -6.58 -9.58
N GLN A 15 18.04 -7.27 -10.22
CA GLN A 15 17.74 -8.66 -9.89
C GLN A 15 17.67 -9.52 -11.16
N PRO A 16 18.09 -10.79 -11.07
CA PRO A 16 17.85 -11.73 -12.15
C PRO A 16 16.35 -11.87 -12.43
N ALA A 17 15.97 -11.95 -13.69
CA ALA A 17 14.62 -12.26 -14.10
C ALA A 17 14.60 -13.61 -14.80
N SER A 18 13.54 -14.38 -14.55
CA SER A 18 13.33 -15.65 -15.27
C SER A 18 13.01 -15.37 -16.74
N ALA A 19 13.59 -16.15 -17.61
CA ALA A 19 13.34 -16.12 -19.04
C ALA A 19 13.31 -17.54 -19.61
N THR A 20 12.44 -17.78 -20.56
CA THR A 20 12.48 -19.01 -21.36
C THR A 20 13.15 -18.68 -22.68
N SER A 21 14.27 -19.34 -22.97
CA SER A 21 14.99 -19.13 -24.23
C SER A 21 14.19 -19.61 -25.45
N THR A 22 14.60 -19.20 -26.64
CA THR A 22 14.00 -19.68 -27.91
C THR A 22 14.12 -21.19 -28.11
N ALA A 23 15.02 -21.85 -27.34
CA ALA A 23 15.16 -23.31 -27.30
C ALA A 23 14.30 -23.97 -26.22
N ASN A 24 13.29 -23.26 -25.65
CA ASN A 24 12.44 -23.70 -24.55
C ASN A 24 13.19 -24.08 -23.27
N ILE A 25 14.38 -23.52 -23.06
CA ILE A 25 15.15 -23.71 -21.84
C ILE A 25 14.78 -22.58 -20.88
N PHE A 26 14.24 -22.95 -19.71
CA PHE A 26 13.99 -21.99 -18.63
C PHE A 26 15.32 -21.67 -17.92
N GLY A 27 15.58 -20.38 -17.74
CA GLY A 27 16.78 -19.88 -17.07
C GLY A 27 16.53 -18.56 -16.35
N VAL A 28 17.55 -18.07 -15.65
CA VAL A 28 17.54 -16.75 -14.96
C VAL A 28 18.47 -15.77 -15.67
N ASP A 29 18.54 -15.83 -16.98
CA ASP A 29 19.42 -14.99 -17.80
C ASP A 29 18.86 -13.58 -18.04
N GLY A 30 17.63 -13.35 -17.64
CA GLY A 30 17.00 -12.04 -17.69
C GLY A 30 17.51 -11.09 -16.60
N LYS A 31 17.25 -9.81 -16.77
CA LYS A 31 17.60 -8.76 -15.80
C LYS A 31 16.45 -7.77 -15.66
N GLN A 32 16.08 -7.50 -14.42
CA GLN A 32 15.15 -6.44 -14.05
C GLN A 32 15.85 -5.43 -13.17
N ARG A 33 15.64 -4.16 -13.45
CA ARG A 33 16.09 -3.04 -12.63
C ARG A 33 14.90 -2.38 -11.96
N ASN A 34 14.98 -2.21 -10.65
CA ASN A 34 14.03 -1.46 -9.84
C ASN A 34 14.76 -0.25 -9.26
N ARG A 35 14.23 0.93 -9.47
CA ARG A 35 14.70 2.17 -8.84
C ARG A 35 13.52 2.95 -8.31
N GLY A 36 13.73 3.65 -7.21
CA GLY A 36 12.63 4.39 -6.62
C GLY A 36 13.05 5.34 -5.53
N VAL A 37 12.04 6.06 -5.06
CA VAL A 37 12.12 6.99 -3.94
C VAL A 37 11.00 6.66 -2.97
N GLU A 38 11.33 6.64 -1.69
CA GLU A 38 10.40 6.42 -0.58
C GLU A 38 10.49 7.59 0.39
N LEU A 39 9.34 8.14 0.76
CA LEU A 39 9.20 9.19 1.75
C LEU A 39 8.21 8.71 2.81
N ASN A 40 8.62 8.79 4.07
CA ASN A 40 7.73 8.56 5.20
C ASN A 40 7.72 9.78 6.10
N LEU A 41 6.52 10.16 6.55
CA LEU A 41 6.28 11.23 7.50
C LEU A 41 5.41 10.69 8.62
N TYR A 42 5.80 10.95 9.86
CA TYR A 42 5.06 10.50 11.03
C TYR A 42 5.23 11.47 12.19
N GLY A 43 4.27 11.49 13.07
CA GLY A 43 4.35 12.31 14.28
C GLY A 43 3.01 12.84 14.75
N GLU A 44 3.11 13.73 15.74
CA GLU A 44 2.00 14.42 16.35
C GLU A 44 2.22 15.95 16.22
N PRO A 45 1.80 16.55 15.08
CA PRO A 45 2.04 17.97 14.80
C PRO A 45 1.32 18.91 15.79
N ILE A 46 0.17 18.49 16.26
CA ILE A 46 -0.59 19.14 17.33
C ILE A 46 -1.04 18.06 18.32
N GLU A 47 -1.23 18.45 19.58
CA GLU A 47 -1.65 17.52 20.63
C GLU A 47 -2.93 16.77 20.24
N GLY A 48 -2.90 15.45 20.38
CA GLY A 48 -4.00 14.55 20.05
C GLY A 48 -4.17 14.22 18.57
N LEU A 49 -3.43 14.84 17.63
CA LEU A 49 -3.48 14.49 16.21
C LEU A 49 -2.22 13.75 15.77
N ARG A 50 -2.32 12.46 15.62
CA ARG A 50 -1.24 11.58 15.13
C ARG A 50 -1.37 11.35 13.64
N LEU A 51 -0.28 11.58 12.91
CA LEU A 51 -0.19 11.38 11.47
C LEU A 51 0.82 10.27 11.14
N LEU A 52 0.47 9.45 10.17
CA LEU A 52 1.36 8.46 9.58
C LEU A 52 1.14 8.46 8.08
N SER A 53 2.17 8.80 7.32
CA SER A 53 2.09 8.83 5.87
C SER A 53 3.32 8.20 5.22
N GLY A 54 3.10 7.61 4.05
CA GLY A 54 4.15 7.06 3.21
C GLY A 54 3.84 7.31 1.75
N ALA A 55 4.87 7.58 0.98
CA ALA A 55 4.81 7.72 -0.46
C ALA A 55 5.98 6.96 -1.09
N THR A 56 5.68 6.15 -2.08
CA THR A 56 6.68 5.42 -2.86
C THR A 56 6.46 5.70 -4.34
N TRP A 57 7.52 6.03 -5.06
CA TRP A 57 7.57 6.04 -6.51
C TRP A 57 8.58 5.01 -6.97
N MET A 58 8.16 4.16 -7.92
CA MET A 58 8.98 3.06 -8.40
C MET A 58 8.98 3.01 -9.93
N ASP A 59 10.16 2.84 -10.48
CA ASP A 59 10.39 2.52 -11.88
C ASP A 59 11.07 1.16 -11.96
N ALA A 60 10.32 0.16 -12.42
CA ALA A 60 10.77 -1.20 -12.60
C ALA A 60 10.79 -1.53 -14.09
N GLU A 61 11.97 -1.78 -14.62
CA GLU A 61 12.22 -1.98 -16.06
C GLU A 61 12.86 -3.35 -16.30
N LEU A 62 12.42 -4.02 -17.34
CA LEU A 62 13.03 -5.23 -17.86
C LEU A 62 14.22 -4.81 -18.75
N GLU A 63 15.45 -4.95 -18.24
CA GLU A 63 16.66 -4.56 -18.97
C GLU A 63 17.13 -5.66 -19.93
N LYS A 64 16.82 -6.92 -19.61
CA LYS A 64 17.18 -8.07 -20.44
C LYS A 64 16.10 -9.13 -20.36
N THR A 65 15.55 -9.51 -21.50
CA THR A 65 14.51 -10.53 -21.62
C THR A 65 14.92 -11.55 -22.69
N ALA A 66 14.19 -12.67 -22.78
CA ALA A 66 14.43 -13.68 -23.80
C ALA A 66 14.27 -13.08 -25.20
N GLY A 67 15.34 -13.15 -26.00
CA GLY A 67 15.38 -12.58 -27.35
C GLY A 67 15.20 -11.05 -27.40
N GLY A 68 15.28 -10.35 -26.27
CA GLY A 68 15.11 -8.89 -26.21
C GLY A 68 13.68 -8.39 -26.42
N THR A 69 12.69 -9.29 -26.46
CA THR A 69 11.31 -8.98 -26.89
C THR A 69 10.62 -7.94 -26.03
N ASN A 70 10.92 -7.91 -24.72
CA ASN A 70 10.31 -7.01 -23.75
C ASN A 70 11.34 -6.06 -23.12
N ASP A 71 12.53 -5.91 -23.70
CA ASP A 71 13.55 -5.00 -23.19
C ASP A 71 13.04 -3.56 -23.22
N GLY A 72 13.26 -2.82 -22.12
CA GLY A 72 12.73 -1.48 -21.92
C GLY A 72 11.28 -1.41 -21.43
N ASN A 73 10.55 -2.52 -21.43
CA ASN A 73 9.20 -2.57 -20.88
C ASN A 73 9.22 -2.50 -19.35
N ARG A 74 8.12 -2.03 -18.80
CA ARG A 74 7.94 -2.03 -17.34
C ARG A 74 7.68 -3.46 -16.85
N ALA A 75 8.26 -3.79 -15.71
CA ALA A 75 7.99 -5.06 -15.07
C ALA A 75 6.50 -5.16 -14.69
N ALA A 76 5.88 -6.27 -15.07
CA ALA A 76 4.49 -6.54 -14.76
C ALA A 76 4.29 -6.79 -13.26
N GLY A 77 3.11 -6.43 -12.73
CA GLY A 77 2.78 -6.55 -11.30
C GLY A 77 3.43 -5.48 -10.41
N VAL A 78 4.15 -4.52 -10.98
CA VAL A 78 4.83 -3.46 -10.21
C VAL A 78 4.09 -2.14 -10.34
N LEU A 79 3.76 -1.55 -9.20
CA LEU A 79 3.11 -0.24 -9.08
C LEU A 79 4.07 0.88 -9.48
N ARG A 80 3.55 1.93 -10.12
CA ARG A 80 4.34 3.16 -10.38
C ARG A 80 4.51 4.03 -9.15
N TYR A 81 3.48 4.09 -8.34
CA TYR A 81 3.47 4.86 -7.09
C TYR A 81 2.43 4.30 -6.12
N GLN A 82 2.66 4.57 -4.86
CA GLN A 82 1.70 4.34 -3.80
C GLN A 82 1.77 5.48 -2.78
N PHE A 83 0.62 5.97 -2.35
CA PHE A 83 0.49 6.93 -1.26
C PHE A 83 -0.41 6.33 -0.19
N ASN A 84 -0.01 6.51 1.05
CA ASN A 84 -0.78 6.13 2.22
C ASN A 84 -0.71 7.29 3.22
N VAL A 85 -1.86 7.84 3.59
CA VAL A 85 -1.97 8.90 4.59
C VAL A 85 -2.99 8.46 5.62
N GLY A 86 -2.57 8.35 6.87
CA GLY A 86 -3.41 8.03 8.01
C GLY A 86 -3.37 9.14 9.05
N ALA A 87 -4.50 9.41 9.63
CA ALA A 87 -4.67 10.33 10.76
C ALA A 87 -5.47 9.64 11.86
N ASP A 88 -5.08 9.83 13.10
CA ASP A 88 -5.81 9.44 14.31
C ASP A 88 -5.88 10.68 15.21
N TRP A 89 -7.11 11.10 15.54
CA TRP A 89 -7.37 12.34 16.25
C TRP A 89 -8.19 12.09 17.51
N ASP A 90 -7.61 12.42 18.65
CA ASP A 90 -8.33 12.40 19.93
C ASP A 90 -9.36 13.54 19.93
N VAL A 91 -10.62 13.20 20.19
CA VAL A 91 -11.72 14.17 20.11
C VAL A 91 -11.67 15.13 21.29
N PRO A 92 -11.49 16.44 21.08
CA PRO A 92 -11.43 17.39 22.18
C PRO A 92 -12.73 17.36 23.00
N GLY A 93 -12.59 17.32 24.34
CA GLY A 93 -13.71 17.30 25.27
C GLY A 93 -14.46 15.97 25.39
N LEU A 94 -14.01 14.92 24.71
CA LEU A 94 -14.55 13.56 24.87
C LEU A 94 -13.40 12.60 25.17
N GLU A 95 -13.08 12.48 26.47
CA GLU A 95 -11.98 11.66 26.94
C GLU A 95 -12.13 10.21 26.47
N GLY A 96 -11.04 9.62 25.99
CA GLY A 96 -10.99 8.26 25.48
C GLY A 96 -11.51 8.06 24.05
N ALA A 97 -12.18 9.06 23.46
CA ALA A 97 -12.66 9.00 22.08
C ALA A 97 -11.61 9.48 21.08
N ALA A 98 -11.50 8.77 19.97
CA ALA A 98 -10.68 9.18 18.84
C ALA A 98 -11.36 8.81 17.51
N LEU A 99 -11.14 9.63 16.49
CA LEU A 99 -11.53 9.37 15.12
C LEU A 99 -10.28 9.05 14.30
N ASN A 100 -10.41 8.13 13.36
CA ASN A 100 -9.33 7.85 12.42
C ASN A 100 -9.81 7.89 10.97
N ALA A 101 -8.91 8.29 10.10
CA ALA A 101 -9.13 8.29 8.66
C ALA A 101 -7.86 7.79 7.97
N ARG A 102 -8.02 7.05 6.88
CA ARG A 102 -6.93 6.58 6.05
C ARG A 102 -7.29 6.75 4.57
N LEU A 103 -6.37 7.33 3.82
CA LEU A 103 -6.44 7.43 2.37
C LEU A 103 -5.32 6.59 1.78
N LEU A 104 -5.68 5.68 0.86
CA LEU A 104 -4.73 4.92 0.06
C LEU A 104 -4.92 5.27 -1.42
N ARG A 105 -3.83 5.57 -2.09
CA ARG A 105 -3.79 5.77 -3.54
C ARG A 105 -2.71 4.88 -4.13
N THR A 106 -3.10 4.02 -5.07
CA THR A 106 -2.21 3.08 -5.73
C THR A 106 -2.21 3.35 -7.23
N GLY A 107 -1.04 3.44 -7.82
CA GLY A 107 -0.86 3.60 -9.26
C GLY A 107 -1.29 2.37 -10.04
N GLY A 108 -1.54 2.56 -11.32
CA GLY A 108 -1.77 1.44 -12.23
C GLY A 108 -0.53 0.57 -12.40
N GLN A 109 -0.73 -0.68 -12.81
CA GLN A 109 0.34 -1.64 -13.06
C GLN A 109 0.00 -2.47 -14.30
N TYR A 110 1.02 -2.90 -15.01
CA TYR A 110 0.84 -3.83 -16.12
C TYR A 110 0.62 -5.26 -15.60
N VAL A 111 -0.22 -6.01 -16.31
CA VAL A 111 -0.52 -7.41 -16.01
C VAL A 111 0.46 -8.35 -16.71
N ASN A 112 1.01 -7.92 -17.85
CA ASN A 112 1.91 -8.71 -18.67
C ASN A 112 3.20 -7.96 -19.02
N ALA A 113 4.24 -8.71 -19.35
CA ALA A 113 5.56 -8.17 -19.69
C ALA A 113 5.56 -7.37 -21.02
N GLN A 114 4.61 -7.61 -21.90
CA GLN A 114 4.43 -6.87 -23.16
C GLN A 114 3.85 -5.48 -22.96
N ASN A 115 3.38 -5.15 -21.75
CA ASN A 115 2.71 -3.89 -21.39
C ASN A 115 1.45 -3.60 -22.24
N THR A 116 0.75 -4.64 -22.70
CA THR A 116 -0.48 -4.52 -23.50
C THR A 116 -1.76 -4.58 -22.67
N LEU A 117 -1.66 -5.07 -21.44
CA LEU A 117 -2.75 -5.17 -20.47
C LEU A 117 -2.35 -4.50 -19.16
N ASP A 118 -3.21 -3.67 -18.64
CA ASP A 118 -3.00 -2.98 -17.37
C ASP A 118 -4.26 -2.95 -16.51
N ILE A 119 -4.07 -2.78 -15.21
CA ILE A 119 -5.13 -2.45 -14.27
C ILE A 119 -4.98 -0.99 -13.84
N PRO A 120 -6.12 -0.26 -13.76
CA PRO A 120 -6.09 1.16 -13.49
C PRO A 120 -5.68 1.48 -12.05
N ALA A 121 -5.22 2.70 -11.85
CA ALA A 121 -4.98 3.25 -10.53
C ALA A 121 -6.30 3.37 -9.73
N TRP A 122 -6.20 3.19 -8.41
CA TRP A 122 -7.36 3.28 -7.53
C TRP A 122 -7.07 4.10 -6.26
N THR A 123 -8.14 4.57 -5.64
CA THR A 123 -8.10 5.27 -4.35
C THR A 123 -9.13 4.64 -3.43
N ARG A 124 -8.75 4.39 -2.18
CA ARG A 124 -9.61 3.92 -1.10
C ARG A 124 -9.54 4.87 0.09
N VAL A 125 -10.66 5.11 0.71
CA VAL A 125 -10.76 5.84 1.97
C VAL A 125 -11.39 4.93 3.00
N ASP A 126 -10.77 4.89 4.17
CA ASP A 126 -11.24 4.16 5.34
C ASP A 126 -11.47 5.16 6.46
N LEU A 127 -12.53 4.98 7.22
CA LEU A 127 -12.87 5.80 8.39
C LEU A 127 -13.13 4.92 9.58
N GLY A 128 -12.81 5.42 10.78
CA GLY A 128 -13.08 4.68 11.97
C GLY A 128 -13.16 5.56 13.22
N ALA A 129 -13.56 4.93 14.31
CA ALA A 129 -13.61 5.50 15.62
C ALA A 129 -13.09 4.51 16.65
N ARG A 130 -12.52 5.04 17.71
CA ARG A 130 -12.07 4.32 18.89
C ARG A 130 -12.64 4.98 20.12
N TYR A 131 -13.07 4.16 21.07
CA TYR A 131 -13.45 4.64 22.39
C TYR A 131 -12.78 3.79 23.46
N ARG A 132 -12.04 4.43 24.35
CA ARG A 132 -11.31 3.83 25.45
C ARG A 132 -11.93 4.28 26.77
N PHE A 133 -12.22 3.35 27.65
CA PHE A 133 -12.76 3.64 28.98
C PHE A 133 -12.31 2.60 29.98
N LYS A 134 -12.39 2.94 31.25
CA LYS A 134 -12.11 2.00 32.33
C LYS A 134 -13.41 1.45 32.88
N MET A 135 -13.43 0.16 33.14
CA MET A 135 -14.50 -0.54 33.83
C MET A 135 -13.84 -1.38 34.93
N GLU A 136 -14.12 -1.04 36.19
CA GLU A 136 -13.37 -1.52 37.36
C GLU A 136 -11.87 -1.19 37.19
N ASP A 137 -10.99 -2.20 37.23
CA ASP A 137 -9.54 -2.02 37.08
C ASP A 137 -9.03 -2.33 35.67
N GLN A 138 -9.94 -2.60 34.72
CA GLN A 138 -9.60 -2.99 33.35
C GLN A 138 -9.80 -1.84 32.39
N GLU A 139 -8.85 -1.66 31.47
CA GLU A 139 -9.01 -0.74 30.36
C GLU A 139 -9.68 -1.47 29.17
N ILE A 140 -10.80 -0.91 28.71
CA ILE A 140 -11.55 -1.44 27.57
C ILE A 140 -11.40 -0.50 26.40
N THR A 141 -11.00 -1.03 25.25
CA THR A 141 -10.94 -0.30 24.00
C THR A 141 -11.90 -0.89 22.97
N LEU A 142 -12.89 -0.12 22.56
CA LEU A 142 -13.79 -0.45 21.46
C LEU A 142 -13.30 0.24 20.18
N ARG A 143 -13.36 -0.48 19.05
CA ARG A 143 -13.03 0.09 17.72
C ARG A 143 -14.10 -0.29 16.72
N ALA A 144 -14.47 0.66 15.88
CA ALA A 144 -15.32 0.43 14.71
C ALA A 144 -14.68 1.11 13.50
N ASN A 145 -14.47 0.37 12.42
CA ASN A 145 -13.87 0.88 11.19
C ASN A 145 -14.73 0.48 9.99
N VAL A 146 -14.89 1.41 9.07
CA VAL A 146 -15.48 1.17 7.75
C VAL A 146 -14.37 1.32 6.72
N GLU A 147 -13.95 0.22 6.13
CA GLU A 147 -13.00 0.20 5.02
C GLU A 147 -13.73 0.39 3.71
N ASN A 148 -13.09 1.07 2.75
CA ASN A 148 -13.65 1.38 1.44
C ASN A 148 -15.03 2.05 1.56
N VAL A 149 -15.10 3.18 2.28
CA VAL A 149 -16.37 3.89 2.57
C VAL A 149 -17.15 4.25 1.31
N ALA A 150 -16.47 4.50 0.20
CA ALA A 150 -17.08 4.79 -1.10
C ALA A 150 -17.59 3.53 -1.83
N ASN A 151 -17.37 2.33 -1.27
CA ASN A 151 -17.71 1.04 -1.89
C ASN A 151 -17.21 0.92 -3.35
N LYS A 152 -15.99 1.40 -3.59
CA LYS A 152 -15.40 1.38 -4.92
C LYS A 152 -14.94 -0.03 -5.29
N ALA A 153 -15.36 -0.53 -6.44
CA ALA A 153 -14.80 -1.74 -7.04
C ALA A 153 -13.46 -1.41 -7.72
N TYR A 154 -12.43 -2.22 -7.45
CA TYR A 154 -11.10 -2.04 -8.03
C TYR A 154 -10.31 -3.35 -8.06
N TRP A 155 -9.32 -3.42 -8.94
CA TRP A 155 -8.33 -4.49 -8.93
C TRP A 155 -7.17 -4.07 -8.03
N ALA A 156 -6.96 -4.82 -6.94
CA ALA A 156 -5.94 -4.49 -5.95
C ALA A 156 -4.54 -4.84 -6.44
N ALA A 157 -4.39 -5.95 -7.15
CA ALA A 157 -3.11 -6.44 -7.64
C ALA A 157 -3.26 -7.33 -8.89
N ALA A 158 -2.18 -7.44 -9.64
CA ALA A 158 -1.99 -8.42 -10.70
C ALA A 158 -0.85 -9.36 -10.31
N SER A 159 -1.08 -10.68 -10.38
CA SER A 159 -0.05 -11.69 -10.17
C SER A 159 0.42 -12.22 -11.52
N THR A 160 1.68 -11.96 -11.84
CA THR A 160 2.30 -12.47 -13.07
C THR A 160 2.67 -13.94 -12.98
N ALA A 161 2.95 -14.44 -11.76
CA ALA A 161 3.29 -15.84 -11.54
C ALA A 161 2.10 -16.80 -11.70
N SER A 162 0.88 -16.30 -11.43
CA SER A 162 -0.33 -17.11 -11.37
C SER A 162 -1.38 -16.70 -12.40
N ASN A 163 -1.11 -15.66 -13.20
CA ASN A 163 -2.00 -15.11 -14.23
C ASN A 163 -3.40 -14.76 -13.72
N TYR A 164 -3.53 -14.24 -12.49
CA TYR A 164 -4.81 -13.80 -11.97
C TYR A 164 -4.75 -12.37 -11.41
N LEU A 165 -5.92 -11.76 -11.31
CA LEU A 165 -6.13 -10.46 -10.69
C LEU A 165 -6.76 -10.65 -9.31
N THR A 166 -6.30 -9.87 -8.35
CA THR A 166 -6.90 -9.80 -7.03
C THR A 166 -7.88 -8.64 -7.00
N GLN A 167 -9.14 -8.93 -6.74
CA GLN A 167 -10.15 -7.90 -6.54
C GLN A 167 -9.97 -7.27 -5.14
N GLY A 168 -10.13 -5.96 -5.06
CA GLY A 168 -10.17 -5.24 -3.79
C GLY A 168 -11.45 -5.54 -3.00
N GLU A 169 -11.34 -5.48 -1.69
CA GLU A 169 -12.49 -5.70 -0.81
C GLU A 169 -13.56 -4.62 -1.00
N PRO A 170 -14.84 -4.99 -0.94
CA PRO A 170 -15.95 -4.04 -0.93
C PRO A 170 -15.95 -3.24 0.38
N ARG A 171 -16.91 -2.34 0.56
CA ARG A 171 -17.11 -1.67 1.84
C ARG A 171 -17.33 -2.70 2.93
N THR A 172 -16.47 -2.66 3.95
CA THR A 172 -16.43 -3.65 5.03
C THR A 172 -16.47 -2.94 6.37
N LEU A 173 -17.39 -3.33 7.24
CA LEU A 173 -17.44 -2.90 8.64
C LEU A 173 -16.63 -3.89 9.49
N LYS A 174 -15.70 -3.37 10.29
CA LYS A 174 -14.93 -4.13 11.27
C LYS A 174 -15.17 -3.56 12.67
N VAL A 175 -15.54 -4.40 13.62
CA VAL A 175 -15.72 -4.01 15.02
C VAL A 175 -14.86 -4.91 15.89
N SER A 176 -14.20 -4.34 16.89
CA SER A 176 -13.41 -5.08 17.87
C SER A 176 -13.52 -4.47 19.26
N ALA A 177 -13.36 -5.32 20.27
CA ALA A 177 -13.20 -4.95 21.67
C ALA A 177 -11.91 -5.58 22.19
N THR A 178 -11.10 -4.80 22.89
CA THR A 178 -9.87 -5.24 23.56
C THR A 178 -10.01 -4.94 25.04
N VAL A 179 -9.61 -5.87 25.88
CA VAL A 179 -9.59 -5.71 27.34
C VAL A 179 -8.15 -5.95 27.81
N ASP A 180 -7.59 -4.98 28.51
CA ASP A 180 -6.26 -5.07 29.12
C ASP A 180 -6.44 -5.40 30.62
N PHE A 181 -5.81 -6.50 31.07
CA PHE A 181 -5.93 -7.05 32.42
C PHE A 181 -4.76 -6.64 33.31
#